data_dc47117f4577abac1ed2f6745d4fb488
#
_entry.id   dc47117f4577abac1ed2f6745d4fb488
#
_cell.length_a   1.000
_cell.length_b   1.000
_cell.length_c   1.000
_cell.angle_alpha   90.00
_cell.angle_beta   90.00
_cell.angle_gamma   90.00
#
_symmetry.space_group_name_H-M   'P 1'
#
loop_
_entity.id
_entity.type
_entity.pdbx_description
1 polymer ?
#
loop_
_entity_poly.entity_id
_entity_poly.type
_entity_poly.pdbx_seq_one_letter_code
_entity_poly.pdbx_strand_id
1 'polypeptide(L)'
;MSLIRRYVPLFVVLISLILSAYQLTSSVSSGAWRNSSDEMVTKWEERLQALHEALPDGVTKVGYVDDAFLAGDPSQLDVNEFQLMQYSVAPVAIQAGVEYEWIIGNFNEDDTLEARLAETFGAYELQGFGFGLYLIRDVEN
;
A
#
# COMPACT_ATOMS: atom_id res chain seq x y z
N MET A 1 42.24 -33.83 30.29
CA MET A 1 41.75 -32.65 29.56
C MET A 1 41.06 -32.92 28.19
N SER A 2 40.91 -34.17 27.76
CA SER A 2 40.38 -34.49 26.39
C SER A 2 38.86 -34.70 26.29
N LEU A 3 38.20 -35.08 27.36
CA LEU A 3 36.74 -35.35 27.32
C LEU A 3 35.89 -34.07 27.16
N ILE A 4 36.25 -33.01 27.84
CA ILE A 4 35.50 -31.72 27.77
C ILE A 4 35.52 -31.19 26.31
N ARG A 5 36.67 -31.24 25.64
CA ARG A 5 36.83 -30.73 24.29
C ARG A 5 35.97 -31.48 23.24
N ARG A 6 35.62 -32.74 23.51
CA ARG A 6 34.84 -33.59 22.62
C ARG A 6 33.34 -33.32 22.75
N TYR A 7 32.86 -32.88 23.90
CA TYR A 7 31.40 -32.64 24.18
C TYR A 7 30.97 -31.18 23.98
N VAL A 8 31.92 -30.23 23.99
CA VAL A 8 31.60 -28.80 23.79
C VAL A 8 30.82 -28.54 22.47
N PRO A 9 31.21 -29.07 21.30
CA PRO A 9 30.44 -28.81 20.10
C PRO A 9 29.03 -29.42 20.14
N LEU A 10 28.88 -30.56 20.75
CA LEU A 10 27.59 -31.23 20.90
C LEU A 10 26.64 -30.45 21.82
N PHE A 11 27.19 -29.85 22.87
CA PHE A 11 26.46 -29.01 23.81
C PHE A 11 26.02 -27.68 23.18
N VAL A 12 26.87 -27.06 22.35
CA VAL A 12 26.56 -25.85 21.59
C VAL A 12 25.43 -26.12 20.60
N VAL A 13 25.47 -27.23 19.88
CA VAL A 13 24.40 -27.61 18.93
C VAL A 13 23.08 -27.84 19.68
N LEU A 14 23.11 -28.51 20.83
CA LEU A 14 21.92 -28.77 21.61
C LEU A 14 21.27 -27.47 22.12
N ILE A 15 22.08 -26.54 22.64
CA ILE A 15 21.60 -25.22 23.09
C ILE A 15 21.01 -24.44 21.92
N SER A 16 21.67 -24.44 20.75
CA SER A 16 21.17 -23.75 19.57
C SER A 16 19.82 -24.30 19.13
N LEU A 17 19.63 -25.62 19.15
CA LEU A 17 18.37 -26.26 18.82
C LEU A 17 17.25 -25.89 19.82
N ILE A 18 17.56 -25.88 21.12
CA ILE A 18 16.60 -25.49 22.16
C ILE A 18 16.18 -24.02 22.00
N LEU A 19 17.13 -23.11 21.76
CA LEU A 19 16.84 -21.70 21.55
C LEU A 19 16.03 -21.46 20.27
N SER A 20 16.36 -22.16 19.20
CA SER A 20 15.61 -22.08 17.93
C SER A 20 14.17 -22.59 18.11
N ALA A 21 13.99 -23.72 18.79
CA ALA A 21 12.66 -24.26 19.09
C ALA A 21 11.85 -23.31 19.99
N TYR A 22 12.48 -22.71 21.00
CA TYR A 22 11.85 -21.71 21.85
C TYR A 22 11.42 -20.46 21.07
N GLN A 23 12.27 -19.92 20.20
CA GLN A 23 11.91 -18.79 19.34
C GLN A 23 10.76 -19.13 18.37
N LEU A 24 10.78 -20.32 17.76
CA LEU A 24 9.71 -20.78 16.90
C LEU A 24 8.37 -20.88 17.66
N THR A 25 8.37 -21.52 18.83
CA THR A 25 7.15 -21.65 19.64
C THR A 25 6.65 -20.32 20.17
N SER A 26 7.53 -19.42 20.58
CA SER A 26 7.13 -18.08 21.04
C SER A 26 6.56 -17.22 19.90
N SER A 27 7.11 -17.32 18.70
CA SER A 27 6.60 -16.60 17.51
C SER A 27 5.23 -17.14 17.07
N VAL A 28 5.02 -18.45 17.13
CA VAL A 28 3.73 -19.08 16.81
C VAL A 28 2.68 -18.79 17.88
N SER A 29 3.05 -18.84 19.18
CA SER A 29 2.11 -18.63 20.27
C SER A 29 1.75 -17.18 20.53
N SER A 30 2.60 -16.23 20.15
CA SER A 30 2.31 -14.79 20.28
C SER A 30 1.29 -14.27 19.28
N GLY A 31 0.85 -15.09 18.33
CA GLY A 31 -0.11 -14.68 17.30
C GLY A 31 0.41 -13.54 16.41
N ALA A 32 1.68 -13.17 16.54
CA ALA A 32 2.30 -12.07 15.81
C ALA A 32 2.22 -12.24 14.28
N TRP A 33 2.00 -13.46 13.83
CA TRP A 33 1.79 -13.79 12.40
C TRP A 33 0.33 -13.66 11.96
N ARG A 34 -0.62 -13.52 12.88
CA ARG A 34 -2.06 -13.56 12.52
C ARG A 34 -2.82 -12.25 12.68
N ASN A 35 -2.40 -11.34 13.54
CA ASN A 35 -3.34 -10.32 14.02
C ASN A 35 -3.08 -8.87 13.64
N SER A 36 -1.94 -8.47 13.08
CA SER A 36 -1.75 -7.05 12.71
C SER A 36 -1.49 -6.83 11.23
N SER A 37 -0.83 -7.75 10.55
CA SER A 37 -0.63 -7.65 9.10
C SER A 37 -1.88 -8.06 8.32
N ASP A 38 -2.55 -9.15 8.72
CA ASP A 38 -3.71 -9.66 8.01
C ASP A 38 -4.88 -8.66 8.02
N GLU A 39 -5.12 -7.98 9.14
CA GLU A 39 -6.24 -7.04 9.24
C GLU A 39 -5.99 -5.76 8.42
N MET A 40 -4.76 -5.29 8.40
CA MET A 40 -4.38 -4.10 7.62
C MET A 40 -4.33 -4.43 6.12
N VAL A 41 -3.73 -5.56 5.74
CA VAL A 41 -3.68 -6.03 4.35
C VAL A 41 -5.09 -6.30 3.83
N THR A 42 -5.94 -7.00 4.59
CA THR A 42 -7.33 -7.28 4.17
C THR A 42 -8.13 -6.00 3.96
N LYS A 43 -8.00 -5.02 4.83
CA LYS A 43 -8.68 -3.72 4.66
C LYS A 43 -8.16 -2.94 3.45
N TRP A 44 -6.88 -3.03 3.15
CA TRP A 44 -6.30 -2.47 1.93
C TRP A 44 -6.82 -3.18 0.69
N GLU A 45 -6.83 -4.52 0.69
CA GLU A 45 -7.36 -5.32 -0.41
C GLU A 45 -8.83 -5.03 -0.68
N GLU A 46 -9.66 -4.95 0.35
CA GLU A 46 -11.09 -4.61 0.21
C GLU A 46 -11.32 -3.23 -0.42
N ARG A 47 -10.54 -2.22 -0.03
CA ARG A 47 -10.65 -0.85 -0.61
C ARG A 47 -10.16 -0.79 -2.04
N LEU A 48 -9.03 -1.41 -2.31
CA LEU A 48 -8.45 -1.45 -3.63
C LEU A 48 -9.29 -2.29 -4.59
N GLN A 49 -9.97 -3.32 -4.08
CA GLN A 49 -10.97 -4.05 -4.85
C GLN A 49 -12.16 -3.15 -5.20
N ALA A 50 -12.70 -2.38 -4.24
CA ALA A 50 -13.79 -1.45 -4.48
C ALA A 50 -13.41 -0.36 -5.49
N LEU A 51 -12.18 0.17 -5.42
CA LEU A 51 -11.64 1.10 -6.42
C LEU A 51 -11.55 0.43 -7.80
N HIS A 52 -11.02 -0.79 -7.86
CA HIS A 52 -10.89 -1.53 -9.12
C HIS A 52 -12.25 -1.82 -9.76
N GLU A 53 -13.26 -2.18 -8.95
CA GLU A 53 -14.64 -2.41 -9.41
C GLU A 53 -15.35 -1.11 -9.85
N ALA A 54 -14.91 0.05 -9.34
CA ALA A 54 -15.46 1.35 -9.71
C ALA A 54 -14.87 1.90 -11.02
N LEU A 55 -13.73 1.36 -11.48
CA LEU A 55 -13.17 1.75 -12.77
C LEU A 55 -14.07 1.26 -13.91
N PRO A 56 -14.39 2.12 -14.89
CA PRO A 56 -15.25 1.73 -15.99
C PRO A 56 -14.63 0.62 -16.87
N ASP A 57 -15.49 -0.22 -17.41
CA ASP A 57 -15.09 -1.25 -18.37
C ASP A 57 -14.36 -0.63 -19.58
N GLY A 58 -13.22 -1.23 -19.92
CA GLY A 58 -12.42 -0.80 -21.07
C GLY A 58 -11.40 0.29 -20.79
N VAL A 59 -11.35 0.85 -19.59
CA VAL A 59 -10.25 1.74 -19.16
C VAL A 59 -8.96 0.94 -19.07
N THR A 60 -7.96 1.33 -19.84
CA THR A 60 -6.64 0.67 -19.86
C THR A 60 -5.55 1.47 -19.18
N LYS A 61 -5.80 2.76 -18.96
CA LYS A 61 -4.87 3.69 -18.33
C LYS A 61 -5.62 4.68 -17.46
N VAL A 62 -5.01 5.01 -16.31
CA VAL A 62 -5.51 6.04 -15.39
C VAL A 62 -4.36 6.92 -14.91
N GLY A 63 -4.68 8.15 -14.54
CA GLY A 63 -3.76 9.04 -13.85
C GLY A 63 -3.55 8.61 -12.39
N TYR A 64 -2.50 9.11 -11.77
CA TYR A 64 -2.26 9.00 -10.34
C TYR A 64 -1.73 10.32 -9.79
N VAL A 65 -2.32 10.78 -8.72
CA VAL A 65 -1.93 11.99 -8.01
C VAL A 65 -1.92 11.74 -6.51
N ASP A 66 -0.98 12.39 -5.83
CA ASP A 66 -0.85 12.39 -4.38
C ASP A 66 -0.73 13.82 -3.83
N ASP A 67 -0.50 13.95 -2.53
CA ASP A 67 -0.31 15.26 -1.91
C ASP A 67 0.89 16.04 -2.46
N ALA A 68 1.96 15.35 -2.86
CA ALA A 68 3.13 15.99 -3.44
C ALA A 68 2.80 16.62 -4.80
N PHE A 69 2.01 15.92 -5.61
CA PHE A 69 1.53 16.45 -6.88
C PHE A 69 0.66 17.70 -6.68
N LEU A 70 -0.31 17.65 -5.73
CA LEU A 70 -1.16 18.80 -5.42
C LEU A 70 -0.38 19.99 -4.81
N ALA A 71 0.76 19.71 -4.17
CA ALA A 71 1.67 20.75 -3.68
C ALA A 71 2.57 21.34 -4.79
N GLY A 72 2.46 20.87 -6.04
CA GLY A 72 3.26 21.33 -7.17
C GLY A 72 4.66 20.71 -7.25
N ASP A 73 4.93 19.65 -6.51
CA ASP A 73 6.21 18.92 -6.55
C ASP A 73 6.03 17.42 -6.89
N PRO A 74 5.70 17.11 -8.15
CA PRO A 74 5.48 15.73 -8.59
C PRO A 74 6.75 14.85 -8.49
N SER A 75 7.93 15.45 -8.23
CA SER A 75 9.17 14.69 -8.04
C SER A 75 9.24 13.99 -6.69
N GLN A 76 8.39 14.34 -5.74
CA GLN A 76 8.29 13.76 -4.40
C GLN A 76 7.23 12.65 -4.30
N LEU A 77 6.74 12.15 -5.44
CA LEU A 77 5.78 11.03 -5.49
C LEU A 77 6.28 9.86 -4.63
N ASP A 78 5.41 9.33 -3.75
CA ASP A 78 5.73 8.10 -3.02
C ASP A 78 5.71 6.89 -3.96
N VAL A 79 6.91 6.46 -4.34
CA VAL A 79 7.10 5.34 -5.28
C VAL A 79 6.55 4.03 -4.74
N ASN A 80 6.57 3.82 -3.41
CA ASN A 80 6.08 2.57 -2.81
C ASN A 80 4.56 2.51 -2.89
N GLU A 81 3.88 3.60 -2.55
CA GLU A 81 2.42 3.70 -2.66
C GLU A 81 1.96 3.62 -4.11
N PHE A 82 2.65 4.30 -5.01
CA PHE A 82 2.39 4.21 -6.45
C PHE A 82 2.51 2.77 -6.98
N GLN A 83 3.55 2.03 -6.59
CA GLN A 83 3.74 0.64 -7.01
C GLN A 83 2.68 -0.28 -6.42
N LEU A 84 2.30 -0.10 -5.16
CA LEU A 84 1.23 -0.84 -4.51
C LEU A 84 -0.10 -0.61 -5.24
N MET A 85 -0.40 0.63 -5.59
CA MET A 85 -1.59 0.99 -6.35
C MET A 85 -1.58 0.35 -7.73
N GLN A 86 -0.45 0.42 -8.46
CA GLN A 86 -0.30 -0.23 -9.77
C GLN A 86 -0.56 -1.74 -9.71
N TYR A 87 -0.06 -2.40 -8.66
CA TYR A 87 -0.32 -3.83 -8.47
C TYR A 87 -1.81 -4.11 -8.24
N SER A 88 -2.47 -3.28 -7.46
CA SER A 88 -3.85 -3.49 -7.01
C SER A 88 -4.90 -3.27 -8.09
N VAL A 89 -4.64 -2.38 -9.06
CA VAL A 89 -5.57 -2.10 -10.17
C VAL A 89 -5.18 -2.78 -11.47
N ALA A 90 -4.19 -3.66 -11.45
CA ALA A 90 -3.82 -4.43 -12.65
C ALA A 90 -5.05 -5.18 -13.23
N PRO A 91 -5.27 -5.22 -14.56
CA PRO A 91 -4.33 -4.87 -15.62
C PRO A 91 -4.35 -3.40 -16.08
N VAL A 92 -5.07 -2.50 -15.41
CA VAL A 92 -5.09 -1.07 -15.75
C VAL A 92 -3.71 -0.47 -15.44
N ALA A 93 -3.14 0.26 -16.39
CA ALA A 93 -1.84 0.90 -16.20
C ALA A 93 -2.00 2.27 -15.53
N ILE A 94 -1.23 2.52 -14.46
CA ILE A 94 -1.20 3.82 -13.78
C ILE A 94 -0.04 4.67 -14.31
N GLN A 95 -0.30 5.95 -14.51
CA GLN A 95 0.74 6.94 -14.86
C GLN A 95 0.59 8.16 -13.95
N ALA A 96 1.70 8.67 -13.43
CA ALA A 96 1.68 9.89 -12.63
C ALA A 96 1.22 11.08 -13.49
N GLY A 97 0.25 11.86 -12.98
CA GLY A 97 -0.28 13.05 -13.66
C GLY A 97 -1.79 13.05 -13.82
N VAL A 98 -2.28 14.16 -14.38
CA VAL A 98 -3.71 14.49 -14.52
C VAL A 98 -4.21 14.43 -15.98
N GLU A 99 -3.42 13.88 -16.91
CA GLU A 99 -3.72 13.89 -18.34
C GLU A 99 -4.73 12.80 -18.78
N TYR A 100 -5.53 12.30 -17.82
CA TYR A 100 -6.44 11.17 -18.03
C TYR A 100 -7.84 11.53 -17.54
N GLU A 101 -8.87 11.04 -18.23
CA GLU A 101 -10.26 11.19 -17.78
C GLU A 101 -10.48 10.60 -16.37
N TRP A 102 -9.80 9.47 -16.07
CA TRP A 102 -9.88 8.79 -14.78
C TRP A 102 -8.55 8.86 -14.04
N ILE A 103 -8.60 9.32 -12.80
CA ILE A 103 -7.42 9.57 -11.98
C ILE A 103 -7.64 8.98 -10.60
N ILE A 104 -6.64 8.25 -10.11
CA ILE A 104 -6.61 7.75 -8.75
C ILE A 104 -5.90 8.79 -7.88
N GLY A 105 -6.58 9.29 -6.86
CA GLY A 105 -6.04 10.18 -5.85
C GLY A 105 -5.70 9.43 -4.56
N ASN A 106 -4.54 9.69 -4.00
CA ASN A 106 -4.15 9.22 -2.67
C ASN A 106 -3.67 10.40 -1.84
N PHE A 107 -4.52 10.89 -0.95
CA PHE A 107 -4.32 12.14 -0.23
C PHE A 107 -4.48 11.97 1.27
N ASN A 108 -3.78 12.79 2.03
CA ASN A 108 -4.13 13.01 3.42
C ASN A 108 -5.44 13.82 3.47
N GLU A 109 -6.43 13.30 4.19
CA GLU A 109 -7.71 13.99 4.38
C GLU A 109 -7.49 15.20 5.29
N ASP A 110 -7.63 16.39 4.71
CA ASP A 110 -7.59 17.66 5.44
C ASP A 110 -8.66 18.63 4.90
N ASP A 111 -8.91 19.69 5.64
CA ASP A 111 -9.94 20.68 5.31
C ASP A 111 -9.65 21.47 4.01
N THR A 112 -8.46 21.33 3.44
CA THR A 112 -8.01 22.04 2.23
C THR A 112 -8.06 21.18 0.97
N LEU A 113 -8.31 19.88 1.10
CA LEU A 113 -8.28 18.93 -0.02
C LEU A 113 -9.21 19.34 -1.17
N GLU A 114 -10.48 19.65 -0.85
CA GLU A 114 -11.45 20.06 -1.88
C GLU A 114 -11.01 21.31 -2.65
N ALA A 115 -10.44 22.29 -1.95
CA ALA A 115 -9.95 23.52 -2.59
C ALA A 115 -8.78 23.23 -3.53
N ARG A 116 -7.84 22.36 -3.12
CA ARG A 116 -6.69 21.94 -3.93
C ARG A 116 -7.14 21.13 -5.15
N LEU A 117 -8.13 20.25 -5.00
CA LEU A 117 -8.69 19.48 -6.12
C LEU A 117 -9.38 20.41 -7.13
N ALA A 118 -10.19 21.36 -6.65
CA ALA A 118 -10.86 22.34 -7.52
C ALA A 118 -9.87 23.24 -8.28
N GLU A 119 -8.74 23.58 -7.68
CA GLU A 119 -7.66 24.35 -8.33
C GLU A 119 -6.97 23.51 -9.43
N THR A 120 -6.79 22.21 -9.17
CA THR A 120 -6.06 21.31 -10.08
C THR A 120 -6.91 20.83 -11.26
N PHE A 121 -8.16 20.46 -11.00
CA PHE A 121 -9.02 19.77 -11.99
C PHE A 121 -10.15 20.66 -12.56
N GLY A 122 -10.45 21.81 -11.95
CA GLY A 122 -11.60 22.61 -12.37
C GLY A 122 -12.91 21.89 -12.10
N ALA A 123 -13.54 21.31 -13.14
CA ALA A 123 -14.76 20.52 -12.99
C ALA A 123 -14.41 19.02 -12.89
N TYR A 124 -14.79 18.39 -11.79
CA TYR A 124 -14.52 16.99 -11.54
C TYR A 124 -15.64 16.29 -10.76
N GLU A 125 -15.72 14.97 -10.90
CA GLU A 125 -16.51 14.08 -10.07
C GLU A 125 -15.57 13.32 -9.13
N LEU A 126 -15.96 13.16 -7.85
CA LEU A 126 -15.13 12.55 -6.83
C LEU A 126 -15.86 11.39 -6.15
N GLN A 127 -15.24 10.22 -6.12
CA GLN A 127 -15.71 9.07 -5.37
C GLN A 127 -14.64 8.64 -4.37
N GLY A 128 -14.98 8.65 -3.06
CA GLY A 128 -14.08 8.25 -1.98
C GLY A 128 -14.22 6.78 -1.60
N PHE A 129 -13.09 6.12 -1.28
CA PHE A 129 -13.03 4.74 -0.81
C PHE A 129 -12.50 4.65 0.63
N GLY A 130 -12.34 5.81 1.27
CA GLY A 130 -11.80 5.97 2.63
C GLY A 130 -10.27 6.00 2.68
N PHE A 131 -9.76 6.53 3.80
CA PHE A 131 -8.33 6.66 4.08
C PHE A 131 -7.53 7.39 2.99
N GLY A 132 -8.12 8.46 2.46
CA GLY A 132 -7.46 9.28 1.45
C GLY A 132 -7.46 8.74 0.03
N LEU A 133 -8.13 7.60 -0.21
CA LEU A 133 -8.19 7.00 -1.55
C LEU A 133 -9.43 7.48 -2.30
N TYR A 134 -9.25 8.02 -3.48
CA TYR A 134 -10.28 8.58 -4.34
C TYR A 134 -10.16 8.14 -5.79
N LEU A 135 -11.29 8.03 -6.45
CA LEU A 135 -11.38 8.01 -7.91
C LEU A 135 -11.93 9.37 -8.35
N ILE A 136 -11.20 10.04 -9.19
CA ILE A 136 -11.51 11.36 -9.73
C ILE A 136 -11.81 11.18 -11.22
N ARG A 137 -12.91 11.72 -11.67
CA ARG A 137 -13.19 11.86 -13.10
C ARG A 137 -13.03 13.30 -13.49
N ASP A 138 -12.09 13.59 -14.36
CA ASP A 138 -11.95 14.90 -15.00
C ASP A 138 -13.04 15.05 -16.06
N VAL A 139 -13.90 16.04 -15.91
CA VAL A 139 -15.06 16.26 -16.81
C VAL A 139 -14.67 17.11 -18.02
N GLU A 140 -13.51 17.75 -17.99
CA GLU A 140 -13.03 18.63 -19.05
C GLU A 140 -12.07 17.93 -20.03
N ASN A 141 -11.65 16.69 -19.72
CA ASN A 141 -10.63 15.97 -20.48
C ASN A 141 -11.21 14.95 -21.49
#